data_77c13f592d73c8df99f31ecc7dc014f0
#
_entry.id   77c13f592d73c8df99f31ecc7dc014f0
#
_cell.length_a   1.000
_cell.length_b   1.000
_cell.length_c   1.000
_cell.angle_alpha   90.00
_cell.angle_beta   90.00
_cell.angle_gamma   90.00
#
_symmetry.space_group_name_H-M   'P 1'
#
loop_
_entity.id
_entity.type
_entity.pdbx_description
1 polymer ?
#
loop_
_entity_poly.entity_id
_entity_poly.type
_entity_poly.pdbx_seq_one_letter_code
_entity_poly.pdbx_strand_id
1 'polypeptide(L)'
;ICIFAMICNLCPRRCGADRSTPQGLKRSICRATDDVEIALVSLHAWEEPILESGNGAGTVFFSHCNLRCCFCQNYEISAGGKGLKVTTARLTDIFLEEAERGASCIELVTPGHYTRQIREALLSAKAQGLKLPVVYNSNAYELPETLRMLDGLVDIFLPDLKYFDSRLGEKYSGVSKYFEYASEAIRTMFAMTGPAR
;
A
#
# COMPACT_ATOMS: atom_id res chain seq x y z
N ILE A 1 -2.46 28.62 -14.53
CA ILE A 1 -2.92 27.48 -13.73
C ILE A 1 -1.87 27.27 -12.64
N CYS A 2 -2.15 27.71 -11.40
CA CYS A 2 -1.28 27.42 -10.26
C CYS A 2 -1.36 25.92 -9.98
N ILE A 3 -0.33 25.18 -10.35
CA ILE A 3 -0.13 23.80 -9.90
C ILE A 3 0.30 23.89 -8.44
N PHE A 4 -0.65 23.71 -7.53
CA PHE A 4 -0.30 23.54 -6.12
C PHE A 4 0.50 22.24 -6.01
N ALA A 5 1.78 22.37 -5.69
CA ALA A 5 2.62 21.22 -5.38
C ALA A 5 1.93 20.38 -4.28
N MET A 6 1.58 19.14 -4.57
CA MET A 6 0.94 18.27 -3.59
C MET A 6 1.98 17.75 -2.61
N ILE A 7 2.13 18.45 -1.50
CA ILE A 7 3.02 18.04 -0.40
C ILE A 7 2.53 16.70 0.18
N CYS A 8 3.40 15.69 0.17
CA CYS A 8 3.07 14.36 0.67
C CYS A 8 3.07 14.31 2.20
N ASN A 9 1.92 13.96 2.77
CA ASN A 9 1.72 13.69 4.21
C ASN A 9 0.93 12.39 4.43
N LEU A 10 1.10 11.38 3.55
CA LEU A 10 0.32 10.14 3.56
C LEU A 10 0.72 9.14 4.65
N CYS A 11 1.87 9.32 5.29
CA CYS A 11 2.34 8.38 6.31
C CYS A 11 2.96 9.11 7.49
N PRO A 12 3.22 8.43 8.63
CA PRO A 12 3.80 9.06 9.83
C PRO A 12 5.15 9.73 9.63
N ARG A 13 5.85 9.45 8.53
CA ARG A 13 7.08 10.16 8.14
C ARG A 13 6.85 11.67 7.93
N ARG A 14 5.65 12.07 7.47
CA ARG A 14 5.29 13.48 7.20
C ARG A 14 6.43 14.27 6.57
N CYS A 15 7.11 13.66 5.58
CA CYS A 15 8.34 14.20 4.98
C CYS A 15 8.10 15.49 4.18
N GLY A 16 6.86 15.82 3.84
CA GLY A 16 6.51 17.03 3.12
C GLY A 16 7.13 17.09 1.71
N ALA A 17 7.37 15.93 1.09
CA ALA A 17 7.97 15.86 -0.23
C ALA A 17 6.98 16.28 -1.32
N ASP A 18 7.44 17.09 -2.26
CA ASP A 18 6.79 17.24 -3.55
C ASP A 18 7.22 16.07 -4.44
N ARG A 19 6.32 15.11 -4.64
CA ARG A 19 6.61 13.86 -5.36
C ARG A 19 6.60 14.01 -6.88
N SER A 20 6.16 15.17 -7.37
CA SER A 20 6.10 15.48 -8.81
C SER A 20 7.42 16.01 -9.36
N THR A 21 8.36 16.41 -8.49
CA THR A 21 9.62 17.02 -8.90
C THR A 21 10.84 16.24 -8.39
N PRO A 22 11.95 16.21 -9.17
CA PRO A 22 13.21 15.57 -8.73
C PRO A 22 13.77 16.19 -7.44
N GLN A 23 13.60 17.50 -7.23
CA GLN A 23 14.05 18.21 -6.03
C GLN A 23 13.20 17.81 -4.81
N GLY A 24 11.89 17.70 -4.98
CA GLY A 24 10.99 17.27 -3.92
C GLY A 24 11.22 15.81 -3.54
N LEU A 25 11.52 14.94 -4.50
CA LEU A 25 11.85 13.53 -4.25
C LEU A 25 13.08 13.34 -3.37
N LYS A 26 14.05 14.26 -3.36
CA LYS A 26 15.21 14.20 -2.46
C LYS A 26 14.80 14.26 -0.99
N ARG A 27 13.66 14.84 -0.67
CA ARG A 27 13.08 14.88 0.70
C ARG A 27 12.24 13.64 1.01
N SER A 28 11.82 12.91 -0.01
CA SER A 28 10.99 11.71 0.14
C SER A 28 11.82 10.56 0.72
N ILE A 29 11.41 10.04 1.87
CA ILE A 29 12.07 8.89 2.49
C ILE A 29 11.76 7.60 1.73
N CYS A 30 10.53 7.42 1.28
CA CYS A 30 10.14 6.27 0.47
C CYS A 30 10.65 6.36 -0.98
N ARG A 31 10.97 7.56 -1.48
CA ARG A 31 11.36 7.85 -2.87
C ARG A 31 10.29 7.59 -3.92
N ALA A 32 9.06 7.32 -3.50
CA ALA A 32 7.95 7.12 -4.43
C ALA A 32 7.60 8.42 -5.16
N THR A 33 7.42 8.35 -6.46
CA THR A 33 6.91 9.45 -7.30
C THR A 33 5.38 9.57 -7.19
N ASP A 34 4.78 10.57 -7.85
CA ASP A 34 3.32 10.63 -7.98
C ASP A 34 2.77 9.60 -8.98
N ASP A 35 3.60 9.14 -9.92
CA ASP A 35 3.28 7.97 -10.72
C ASP A 35 3.35 6.72 -9.86
N VAL A 36 2.39 5.82 -10.01
CA VAL A 36 2.42 4.53 -9.33
C VAL A 36 3.52 3.67 -9.93
N GLU A 37 4.35 3.06 -9.10
CA GLU A 37 5.38 2.11 -9.54
C GLU A 37 5.05 0.72 -9.01
N ILE A 38 4.96 -0.26 -9.92
CA ILE A 38 4.62 -1.65 -9.62
C ILE A 38 5.81 -2.53 -9.98
N ALA A 39 6.21 -3.38 -9.05
CA ALA A 39 7.31 -4.33 -9.24
C ALA A 39 6.85 -5.65 -9.85
N LEU A 40 5.68 -6.14 -9.44
CA LEU A 40 5.14 -7.42 -9.88
C LEU A 40 3.62 -7.41 -9.80
N VAL A 41 2.99 -8.07 -10.76
CA VAL A 41 1.58 -8.48 -10.72
C VAL A 41 1.53 -9.98 -11.01
N SER A 42 0.90 -10.75 -10.15
CA SER A 42 0.81 -12.20 -10.33
C SER A 42 -0.38 -12.80 -9.60
N LEU A 43 -0.89 -13.91 -10.12
CA LEU A 43 -1.70 -14.82 -9.31
C LEU A 43 -0.77 -15.52 -8.33
N HIS A 44 -0.96 -15.23 -7.04
CA HIS A 44 -0.11 -15.74 -5.95
C HIS A 44 -0.89 -16.81 -5.17
N ALA A 45 -0.40 -18.05 -5.25
CA ALA A 45 -0.79 -19.13 -4.36
C ALA A 45 0.14 -19.09 -3.13
N TRP A 46 -0.32 -19.46 -1.97
CA TRP A 46 0.43 -19.46 -0.70
C TRP A 46 0.37 -18.12 0.08
N GLU A 47 -0.68 -17.34 -0.13
CA GLU A 47 -1.07 -16.28 0.80
C GLU A 47 -1.74 -16.88 2.05
N GLU A 48 -2.31 -16.06 2.90
CA GLU A 48 -3.07 -16.54 4.07
C GLU A 48 -4.19 -17.49 3.62
N PRO A 49 -4.36 -18.67 4.28
CA PRO A 49 -5.33 -19.69 3.85
C PRO A 49 -6.76 -19.17 3.64
N ILE A 50 -7.14 -18.11 4.36
CA ILE A 50 -8.46 -17.49 4.22
C ILE A 50 -8.64 -16.77 2.87
N LEU A 51 -7.55 -16.41 2.20
CA LEU A 51 -7.55 -15.73 0.90
C LEU A 51 -7.42 -16.70 -0.27
N GLU A 52 -7.08 -17.96 0.02
CA GLU A 52 -6.85 -18.98 -0.99
C GLU A 52 -8.18 -19.63 -1.40
N SER A 53 -8.75 -19.15 -2.50
CA SER A 53 -9.76 -19.88 -3.23
C SER A 53 -9.44 -19.80 -4.73
N GLY A 54 -9.74 -20.87 -5.47
CA GLY A 54 -9.55 -20.87 -6.94
C GLY A 54 -8.09 -20.79 -7.38
N ASN A 55 -7.75 -19.78 -8.16
CA ASN A 55 -6.41 -19.61 -8.79
C ASN A 55 -5.42 -18.81 -7.95
N GLY A 56 -5.73 -18.46 -6.70
CA GLY A 56 -4.90 -17.64 -5.83
C GLY A 56 -5.30 -16.15 -5.85
N ALA A 57 -4.59 -15.36 -5.07
CA ALA A 57 -4.77 -13.91 -4.99
C ALA A 57 -4.18 -13.19 -6.20
N GLY A 58 -4.88 -12.22 -6.76
CA GLY A 58 -4.35 -11.26 -7.75
C GLY A 58 -3.51 -10.21 -7.05
N THR A 59 -2.23 -10.52 -6.83
CA THR A 59 -1.35 -9.74 -5.96
C THR A 59 -0.60 -8.68 -6.75
N VAL A 60 -0.68 -7.44 -6.29
CA VAL A 60 0.02 -6.28 -6.84
C VAL A 60 1.08 -5.82 -5.83
N PHE A 61 2.35 -6.03 -6.16
CA PHE A 61 3.49 -5.56 -5.37
C PHE A 61 3.88 -4.16 -5.79
N PHE A 62 3.64 -3.19 -4.91
CA PHE A 62 4.06 -1.81 -5.16
C PHE A 62 5.54 -1.63 -4.84
N SER A 63 6.23 -0.86 -5.70
CA SER A 63 7.61 -0.46 -5.45
C SER A 63 7.67 0.62 -4.38
N HIS A 64 8.82 0.73 -3.73
CA HIS A 64 9.06 1.63 -2.61
C HIS A 64 8.39 1.20 -1.29
N CYS A 65 8.78 1.84 -0.19
CA CYS A 65 8.20 1.58 1.13
C CYS A 65 8.48 2.76 2.06
N ASN A 66 7.57 3.06 2.96
CA ASN A 66 7.76 4.08 3.99
C ASN A 66 8.64 3.61 5.17
N LEU A 67 8.95 2.31 5.27
CA LEU A 67 9.95 1.75 6.16
C LEU A 67 11.30 1.53 5.45
N ARG A 68 12.35 1.31 6.24
CA ARG A 68 13.72 1.00 5.76
C ARG A 68 14.27 -0.20 6.53
N CYS A 69 13.48 -1.29 6.58
CA CYS A 69 13.85 -2.48 7.32
C CYS A 69 15.15 -3.08 6.79
N CYS A 70 16.16 -3.24 7.65
CA CYS A 70 17.45 -3.83 7.26
C CYS A 70 17.35 -5.33 6.93
N PHE A 71 16.26 -5.99 7.31
CA PHE A 71 15.95 -7.41 7.06
C PHE A 71 14.87 -7.61 5.99
N CYS A 72 14.57 -6.60 5.16
CA CYS A 72 13.50 -6.68 4.17
C CYS A 72 13.78 -7.76 3.13
N GLN A 73 12.92 -8.77 3.04
CA GLN A 73 13.00 -9.82 2.00
C GLN A 73 12.84 -9.23 0.60
N ASN A 74 12.01 -8.20 0.49
CA ASN A 74 11.70 -7.51 -0.77
C ASN A 74 12.56 -6.24 -0.96
N TYR A 75 13.85 -6.27 -0.56
CA TYR A 75 14.73 -5.10 -0.58
C TYR A 75 14.84 -4.45 -1.96
N GLU A 76 14.94 -5.24 -3.02
CA GLU A 76 15.09 -4.72 -4.39
C GLU A 76 13.91 -3.83 -4.82
N ILE A 77 12.69 -4.19 -4.42
CA ILE A 77 11.49 -3.44 -4.78
C ILE A 77 11.17 -2.35 -3.75
N SER A 78 11.40 -2.60 -2.46
CA SER A 78 11.06 -1.66 -1.39
C SER A 78 12.06 -0.53 -1.26
N ALA A 79 13.32 -0.81 -0.94
CA ALA A 79 14.37 0.21 -0.79
C ALA A 79 15.06 0.53 -2.12
N GLY A 80 15.22 -0.47 -3.00
CA GLY A 80 15.81 -0.33 -4.32
C GLY A 80 14.89 0.35 -5.33
N GLY A 81 13.56 0.29 -5.13
CA GLY A 81 12.58 0.94 -6.01
C GLY A 81 12.52 0.33 -7.41
N LYS A 82 12.84 -0.97 -7.54
CA LYS A 82 12.75 -1.68 -8.82
C LYS A 82 11.28 -1.87 -9.20
N GLY A 83 10.87 -1.34 -10.34
CA GLY A 83 9.50 -1.45 -10.82
C GLY A 83 9.28 -0.66 -12.10
N LEU A 84 8.05 -0.70 -12.59
CA LEU A 84 7.60 0.03 -13.76
C LEU A 84 6.53 1.04 -13.37
N LYS A 85 6.62 2.24 -13.92
CA LYS A 85 5.61 3.27 -13.75
C LYS A 85 4.35 2.93 -14.52
N VAL A 86 3.21 3.08 -13.87
CA VAL A 86 1.90 2.92 -14.46
C VAL A 86 1.01 4.12 -14.13
N THR A 87 0.09 4.44 -15.02
CA THR A 87 -0.96 5.43 -14.74
C THR A 87 -2.03 4.84 -13.84
N THR A 88 -2.82 5.68 -13.20
CA THR A 88 -4.00 5.24 -12.41
C THR A 88 -4.99 4.46 -13.27
N ALA A 89 -5.17 4.85 -14.53
CA ALA A 89 -6.00 4.09 -15.47
C ALA A 89 -5.44 2.67 -15.72
N ARG A 90 -4.12 2.55 -15.92
CA ARG A 90 -3.49 1.23 -16.09
C ARG A 90 -3.60 0.38 -14.83
N LEU A 91 -3.52 0.98 -13.64
CA LEU A 91 -3.74 0.27 -12.37
C LEU A 91 -5.19 -0.25 -12.28
N THR A 92 -6.17 0.52 -12.76
CA THR A 92 -7.57 0.06 -12.88
C THR A 92 -7.66 -1.18 -13.78
N ASP A 93 -7.03 -1.13 -14.96
CA ASP A 93 -7.04 -2.26 -15.90
C ASP A 93 -6.40 -3.51 -15.29
N ILE A 94 -5.29 -3.36 -14.55
CA ILE A 94 -4.62 -4.46 -13.86
C ILE A 94 -5.58 -5.16 -12.88
N PHE A 95 -6.37 -4.41 -12.10
CA PHE A 95 -7.33 -5.01 -11.18
C PHE A 95 -8.41 -5.81 -11.90
N LEU A 96 -8.87 -5.34 -13.06
CA LEU A 96 -9.86 -6.03 -13.89
C LEU A 96 -9.25 -7.27 -14.56
N GLU A 97 -8.03 -7.15 -15.09
CA GLU A 97 -7.28 -8.27 -15.70
C GLU A 97 -7.06 -9.42 -14.71
N GLU A 98 -6.67 -9.11 -13.44
CA GLU A 98 -6.51 -10.14 -12.43
C GLU A 98 -7.86 -10.82 -12.09
N ALA A 99 -8.96 -10.07 -12.08
CA ALA A 99 -10.29 -10.64 -11.92
C ALA A 99 -10.66 -11.58 -13.10
N GLU A 100 -10.37 -11.19 -14.34
CA GLU A 100 -10.59 -12.02 -15.53
C GLU A 100 -9.71 -13.28 -15.53
N ARG A 101 -8.52 -13.22 -14.94
CA ARG A 101 -7.64 -14.38 -14.74
C ARG A 101 -8.12 -15.34 -13.65
N GLY A 102 -9.23 -15.01 -12.97
CA GLY A 102 -9.84 -15.84 -11.95
C GLY A 102 -9.21 -15.72 -10.56
N ALA A 103 -8.62 -14.56 -10.25
CA ALA A 103 -8.15 -14.26 -8.90
C ALA A 103 -9.30 -14.40 -7.87
N SER A 104 -8.97 -14.82 -6.66
CA SER A 104 -9.91 -14.87 -5.53
C SER A 104 -10.15 -13.51 -4.87
N CYS A 105 -9.16 -12.65 -4.91
CA CYS A 105 -9.19 -11.27 -4.40
C CYS A 105 -8.15 -10.42 -5.12
N ILE A 106 -8.20 -9.10 -4.95
CA ILE A 106 -7.12 -8.19 -5.33
C ILE A 106 -6.33 -7.86 -4.07
N GLU A 107 -5.09 -8.30 -4.02
CA GLU A 107 -4.20 -8.03 -2.91
C GLU A 107 -3.19 -6.92 -3.23
N LEU A 108 -3.15 -5.91 -2.38
CA LEU A 108 -2.30 -4.73 -2.49
C LEU A 108 -1.16 -4.83 -1.48
N VAL A 109 0.06 -5.11 -1.92
CA VAL A 109 1.23 -5.29 -1.04
C VAL A 109 2.03 -4.00 -0.92
N THR A 110 2.16 -3.50 0.32
CA THR A 110 2.85 -2.25 0.66
C THR A 110 2.28 -1.01 -0.06
N PRO A 111 0.96 -0.78 -0.02
CA PRO A 111 0.29 0.22 -0.86
C PRO A 111 0.27 1.64 -0.30
N GLY A 112 0.57 1.85 1.00
CA GLY A 112 0.25 3.07 1.77
C GLY A 112 0.76 4.39 1.20
N HIS A 113 1.86 4.39 0.46
CA HIS A 113 2.40 5.60 -0.16
C HIS A 113 1.74 5.96 -1.51
N TYR A 114 0.85 5.09 -2.03
CA TYR A 114 0.03 5.31 -3.23
C TYR A 114 -1.47 5.34 -2.94
N THR A 115 -1.88 5.55 -1.69
CA THR A 115 -3.29 5.49 -1.26
C THR A 115 -4.23 6.33 -2.13
N ARG A 116 -3.82 7.52 -2.58
CA ARG A 116 -4.65 8.39 -3.43
C ARG A 116 -4.93 7.76 -4.79
N GLN A 117 -3.89 7.29 -5.45
CA GLN A 117 -3.96 6.66 -6.77
C GLN A 117 -4.72 5.33 -6.70
N ILE A 118 -4.46 4.54 -5.65
CA ILE A 118 -5.17 3.28 -5.39
C ILE A 118 -6.66 3.53 -5.17
N ARG A 119 -7.02 4.56 -4.40
CA ARG A 119 -8.42 4.94 -4.19
C ARG A 119 -9.12 5.25 -5.52
N GLU A 120 -8.50 6.04 -6.37
CA GLU A 120 -9.03 6.41 -7.69
C GLU A 120 -9.18 5.16 -8.57
N ALA A 121 -8.15 4.31 -8.63
CA ALA A 121 -8.17 3.08 -9.41
C ALA A 121 -9.24 2.09 -8.93
N LEU A 122 -9.41 1.91 -7.62
CA LEU A 122 -10.44 1.04 -7.06
C LEU A 122 -11.85 1.56 -7.32
N LEU A 123 -12.08 2.86 -7.19
CA LEU A 123 -13.37 3.47 -7.54
C LEU A 123 -13.71 3.22 -9.00
N SER A 124 -12.74 3.41 -9.90
CA SER A 124 -12.89 3.16 -11.33
C SER A 124 -13.15 1.69 -11.62
N ALA A 125 -12.38 0.77 -11.03
CA ALA A 125 -12.55 -0.66 -11.23
C ALA A 125 -13.91 -1.17 -10.71
N LYS A 126 -14.35 -0.74 -9.53
CA LYS A 126 -15.67 -1.08 -8.97
C LYS A 126 -16.80 -0.54 -9.86
N ALA A 127 -16.66 0.66 -10.41
CA ALA A 127 -17.63 1.22 -11.37
C ALA A 127 -17.70 0.41 -12.68
N GLN A 128 -16.60 -0.24 -13.09
CA GLN A 128 -16.50 -1.11 -14.24
C GLN A 128 -16.87 -2.59 -13.94
N GLY A 129 -17.29 -2.89 -12.71
CA GLY A 129 -17.82 -4.21 -12.35
C GLY A 129 -16.87 -5.11 -11.56
N LEU A 130 -15.75 -4.61 -11.04
CA LEU A 130 -14.92 -5.38 -10.11
C LEU A 130 -15.73 -5.74 -8.85
N LYS A 131 -15.88 -7.05 -8.61
CA LYS A 131 -16.63 -7.61 -7.47
C LYS A 131 -15.75 -8.34 -6.47
N LEU A 132 -14.48 -8.55 -6.80
CA LEU A 132 -13.55 -9.25 -5.93
C LEU A 132 -13.31 -8.47 -4.64
N PRO A 133 -13.10 -9.16 -3.50
CA PRO A 133 -12.63 -8.55 -2.28
C PRO A 133 -11.28 -7.88 -2.51
N VAL A 134 -11.05 -6.76 -1.84
CA VAL A 134 -9.77 -6.04 -1.86
C VAL A 134 -9.07 -6.23 -0.52
N VAL A 135 -7.86 -6.77 -0.59
CA VAL A 135 -6.98 -7.02 0.55
C VAL A 135 -5.88 -5.97 0.59
N TYR A 136 -5.65 -5.37 1.74
CA TYR A 136 -4.62 -4.36 1.96
C TYR A 136 -3.55 -4.87 2.91
N ASN A 137 -2.42 -5.33 2.34
CA ASN A 137 -1.29 -5.89 3.06
C ASN A 137 -0.28 -4.78 3.39
N SER A 138 -0.16 -4.44 4.68
CA SER A 138 0.55 -3.25 5.17
C SER A 138 1.53 -3.57 6.28
N ASN A 139 2.58 -2.77 6.35
CA ASN A 139 3.51 -2.77 7.48
C ASN A 139 2.97 -2.02 8.72
N ALA A 140 1.71 -1.64 8.72
CA ALA A 140 0.98 -0.90 9.76
C ALA A 140 1.54 0.49 10.12
N TYR A 141 2.63 0.97 9.54
CA TYR A 141 3.15 2.32 9.80
C TYR A 141 2.39 3.36 8.96
N GLU A 142 1.13 3.55 9.31
CA GLU A 142 0.13 4.29 8.54
C GLU A 142 -0.55 5.37 9.41
N LEU A 143 -1.19 6.32 8.76
CA LEU A 143 -2.01 7.34 9.43
C LEU A 143 -3.50 6.99 9.32
N PRO A 144 -4.29 7.12 10.39
CA PRO A 144 -5.73 6.89 10.36
C PRO A 144 -6.46 7.68 9.26
N GLU A 145 -6.10 8.96 9.08
CA GLU A 145 -6.68 9.80 8.05
C GLU A 145 -6.41 9.29 6.62
N THR A 146 -5.26 8.67 6.39
CA THR A 146 -4.90 8.07 5.09
C THR A 146 -5.67 6.76 4.87
N LEU A 147 -5.77 5.91 5.89
CA LEU A 147 -6.54 4.67 5.82
C LEU A 147 -8.01 4.94 5.51
N ARG A 148 -8.62 5.93 6.18
CA ARG A 148 -10.03 6.31 5.95
C ARG A 148 -10.33 6.78 4.52
N MET A 149 -9.33 7.17 3.74
CA MET A 149 -9.52 7.43 2.31
C MET A 149 -9.96 6.19 1.53
N LEU A 150 -9.71 4.99 2.08
CA LEU A 150 -10.05 3.69 1.48
C LEU A 150 -11.32 3.08 2.09
N ASP A 151 -12.06 3.82 2.90
CA ASP A 151 -13.29 3.33 3.52
C ASP A 151 -14.31 2.87 2.47
N GLY A 152 -14.89 1.67 2.67
CA GLY A 152 -15.78 1.03 1.69
C GLY A 152 -15.10 0.51 0.40
N LEU A 153 -13.77 0.64 0.27
CA LEU A 153 -13.01 0.15 -0.87
C LEU A 153 -12.15 -1.07 -0.54
N VAL A 154 -11.68 -1.19 0.69
CA VAL A 154 -10.90 -2.31 1.21
C VAL A 154 -11.80 -3.18 2.07
N ASP A 155 -11.76 -4.49 1.85
CA ASP A 155 -12.60 -5.47 2.53
C ASP A 155 -11.83 -6.19 3.65
N ILE A 156 -10.52 -6.38 3.48
CA ILE A 156 -9.65 -7.11 4.42
C ILE A 156 -8.35 -6.33 4.61
N PHE A 157 -7.94 -6.12 5.85
CA PHE A 157 -6.61 -5.60 6.19
C PHE A 157 -5.72 -6.70 6.75
N LEU A 158 -4.48 -6.78 6.26
CA LEU A 158 -3.40 -7.65 6.76
C LEU A 158 -2.27 -6.76 7.32
N PRO A 159 -2.37 -6.28 8.55
CA PRO A 159 -1.34 -5.43 9.13
C PRO A 159 -0.24 -6.25 9.79
N ASP A 160 1.00 -6.01 9.42
CA ASP A 160 2.19 -6.50 10.11
C ASP A 160 2.52 -5.62 11.33
N LEU A 161 2.35 -6.12 12.54
CA LEU A 161 2.87 -5.46 13.75
C LEU A 161 4.31 -5.91 14.01
N LYS A 162 5.28 -5.19 13.42
CA LYS A 162 6.69 -5.61 13.40
C LYS A 162 7.43 -5.42 14.73
N TYR A 163 7.06 -4.43 15.52
CA TYR A 163 7.73 -4.08 16.77
C TYR A 163 6.74 -3.66 17.84
N PHE A 164 6.90 -4.21 19.05
CA PHE A 164 6.27 -3.71 20.26
C PHE A 164 7.10 -2.56 20.87
N ASP A 165 8.42 -2.71 20.91
CA ASP A 165 9.33 -1.67 21.38
C ASP A 165 9.72 -0.74 20.21
N SER A 166 9.29 0.51 20.27
CA SER A 166 9.57 1.51 19.23
C SER A 166 11.06 1.80 19.01
N ARG A 167 11.93 1.49 19.99
CA ARG A 167 13.40 1.58 19.82
C ARG A 167 13.93 0.56 18.81
N LEU A 168 13.27 -0.60 18.71
CA LEU A 168 13.61 -1.61 17.68
C LEU A 168 13.17 -1.12 16.28
N GLY A 169 12.04 -0.42 16.20
CA GLY A 169 11.59 0.23 14.96
C GLY A 169 12.59 1.28 14.47
N GLU A 170 13.15 2.06 15.38
CA GLU A 170 14.19 3.05 15.05
C GLU A 170 15.48 2.37 14.59
N LYS A 171 15.93 1.35 15.33
CA LYS A 171 17.16 0.61 15.05
C LYS A 171 17.12 -0.16 13.73
N TYR A 172 16.03 -0.86 13.44
CA TYR A 172 15.96 -1.81 12.32
C TYR A 172 15.16 -1.33 11.11
N SER A 173 14.30 -0.33 11.27
CA SER A 173 13.48 0.21 10.17
C SER A 173 13.58 1.73 10.02
N GLY A 174 14.38 2.40 10.85
CA GLY A 174 14.63 3.84 10.80
C GLY A 174 13.35 4.66 11.06
N VAL A 175 12.45 4.20 11.94
CA VAL A 175 11.20 4.89 12.29
C VAL A 175 11.05 5.02 13.80
N SER A 176 10.80 6.23 14.27
CA SER A 176 10.44 6.48 15.67
C SER A 176 8.96 6.19 15.91
N LYS A 177 8.59 5.88 17.16
CA LYS A 177 7.19 5.69 17.58
C LYS A 177 6.42 4.69 16.73
N TYR A 178 7.10 3.62 16.28
CA TYR A 178 6.46 2.63 15.40
C TYR A 178 5.20 2.04 16.04
N PHE A 179 5.31 1.56 17.29
CA PHE A 179 4.22 0.87 17.97
C PHE A 179 2.99 1.75 18.15
N GLU A 180 3.19 3.03 18.47
CA GLU A 180 2.11 3.98 18.68
C GLU A 180 1.32 4.18 17.37
N TYR A 181 2.01 4.44 16.27
CA TYR A 181 1.36 4.59 14.95
C TYR A 181 0.72 3.30 14.46
N ALA A 182 1.43 2.17 14.56
CA ALA A 182 0.92 0.88 14.11
C ALA A 182 -0.32 0.45 14.91
N SER A 183 -0.32 0.66 16.24
CA SER A 183 -1.48 0.35 17.09
C SER A 183 -2.70 1.19 16.73
N GLU A 184 -2.52 2.49 16.42
CA GLU A 184 -3.60 3.38 16.02
C GLU A 184 -4.12 3.00 14.61
N ALA A 185 -3.21 2.68 13.69
CA ALA A 185 -3.56 2.22 12.36
C ALA A 185 -4.38 0.92 12.41
N ILE A 186 -3.93 -0.09 13.17
CA ILE A 186 -4.64 -1.37 13.33
C ILE A 186 -6.03 -1.17 13.94
N ARG A 187 -6.17 -0.31 14.97
CA ARG A 187 -7.50 0.02 15.52
C ARG A 187 -8.40 0.66 14.47
N THR A 188 -7.84 1.53 13.62
CA THR A 188 -8.58 2.16 12.51
C THR A 188 -9.02 1.13 11.48
N MET A 189 -8.12 0.23 11.06
CA MET A 189 -8.42 -0.87 10.14
C MET A 189 -9.53 -1.75 10.69
N PHE A 190 -9.44 -2.13 11.97
CA PHE A 190 -10.49 -2.91 12.64
C PHE A 190 -11.83 -2.18 12.70
N ALA A 191 -11.83 -0.87 12.94
CA ALA A 191 -13.05 -0.08 12.95
C ALA A 191 -13.69 0.05 11.55
N MET A 192 -12.90 -0.04 10.47
CA MET A 192 -13.39 0.03 9.10
C MET A 192 -14.03 -1.29 8.61
N THR A 193 -13.43 -2.44 8.92
CA THR A 193 -13.87 -3.74 8.37
C THR A 193 -14.38 -4.72 9.40
N GLY A 194 -14.15 -4.48 10.70
CA GLY A 194 -14.50 -5.41 11.79
C GLY A 194 -13.53 -6.60 11.88
N PRO A 195 -13.87 -7.62 12.70
CA PRO A 195 -13.07 -8.84 12.81
C PRO A 195 -13.20 -9.68 11.54
N ALA A 196 -12.15 -10.44 11.23
CA ALA A 196 -12.22 -11.47 10.20
C ALA A 196 -13.37 -12.46 10.52
N ARG A 197 -14.17 -12.82 9.51
CA ARG A 197 -15.31 -13.73 9.63
C ARG A 197 -15.14 -14.90 8.69
#